data_b8c54b465694f0ff0e826a9a7117d777
#
_entry.id   b8c54b465694f0ff0e826a9a7117d777
#
_cell.length_a   1.000
_cell.length_b   1.000
_cell.length_c   1.000
_cell.angle_alpha   90.00
_cell.angle_beta   90.00
_cell.angle_gamma   90.00
#
_symmetry.space_group_name_H-M   'P 1'
#
loop_
_entity.id
_entity.type
_entity.pdbx_description
1 polymer ?
#
loop_
_entity_poly.entity_id
_entity_poly.type
_entity_poly.pdbx_seq_one_letter_code
_entity_poly.pdbx_strand_id
1 'polypeptide(L)'
;RGVKARLLGAELAAAPAARGGGQVIPAARRALYAAVLTATPRLLEPVYSVEISSPADCVASIYTLLGRRRGSVLADAPRPGTPVFRVRAALPVLDSFGFETDLRVATQGQAFCLSTFDAWAVVPGDPLDRAIVLRPLEPAPPAALARELMVKTRRRKGMADDVSLASFFDDPALAELAAADVGLR
;
A
#
# COMPACT_ATOMS: atom_id res chain seq x y z
N ARG A 1 -2.05 -4.16 9.04
CA ARG A 1 -0.86 -4.67 9.76
C ARG A 1 -0.15 -3.53 10.48
N GLY A 2 0.62 -3.83 11.56
CA GLY A 2 1.39 -2.81 12.28
C GLY A 2 0.56 -1.82 13.10
N VAL A 3 -0.73 -2.10 13.34
CA VAL A 3 -1.60 -1.26 14.17
C VAL A 3 -1.81 -1.93 15.51
N LYS A 4 -1.59 -1.15 16.58
CA LYS A 4 -1.88 -1.54 17.95
C LYS A 4 -2.82 -0.50 18.55
N ALA A 5 -4.00 -0.92 18.98
CA ALA A 5 -4.94 -0.07 19.71
C ALA A 5 -4.78 -0.31 21.22
N ARG A 6 -4.77 0.77 22.01
CA ARG A 6 -4.73 0.72 23.48
C ARG A 6 -5.92 1.50 24.01
N LEU A 7 -6.76 0.86 24.79
CA LEU A 7 -7.80 1.56 25.55
C LEU A 7 -7.16 2.19 26.79
N LEU A 8 -7.26 3.51 26.91
CA LEU A 8 -6.69 4.26 28.05
C LEU A 8 -7.72 4.53 29.13
N GLY A 9 -8.99 4.65 28.76
CA GLY A 9 -10.08 4.89 29.69
C GLY A 9 -11.43 4.67 28.99
N ALA A 10 -12.46 4.45 29.77
CA ALA A 10 -13.84 4.37 29.30
C ALA A 10 -14.78 4.81 30.40
N GLU A 11 -15.70 5.70 30.07
CA GLU A 11 -16.81 6.08 30.91
C GLU A 11 -18.07 5.36 30.42
N LEU A 12 -18.70 4.58 31.30
CA LEU A 12 -19.87 3.82 30.99
C LEU A 12 -21.12 4.55 31.50
N ALA A 13 -22.18 4.53 30.70
CA ALA A 13 -23.46 5.08 31.10
C ALA A 13 -23.94 4.45 32.41
N ALA A 14 -24.57 5.25 33.29
CA ALA A 14 -25.09 4.75 34.58
C ALA A 14 -26.24 3.73 34.37
N ALA A 15 -27.10 3.96 33.37
CA ALA A 15 -28.25 3.10 33.07
C ALA A 15 -27.81 1.80 32.38
N PRO A 16 -28.18 0.61 32.90
CA PRO A 16 -27.85 -0.70 32.29
C PRO A 16 -28.30 -0.85 30.84
N ALA A 17 -29.44 -0.27 30.49
CA ALA A 17 -29.97 -0.31 29.13
C ALA A 17 -29.08 0.39 28.09
N ALA A 18 -28.30 1.39 28.50
CA ALA A 18 -27.38 2.14 27.65
C ALA A 18 -25.98 1.49 27.53
N ARG A 19 -25.74 0.34 28.17
CA ARG A 19 -24.48 -0.42 28.11
C ARG A 19 -24.52 -1.60 27.16
N GLY A 20 -25.60 -1.75 26.39
CA GLY A 20 -25.75 -2.85 25.45
C GLY A 20 -24.71 -2.80 24.33
N GLY A 21 -24.42 -3.96 23.73
CA GLY A 21 -23.48 -4.06 22.61
C GLY A 21 -23.85 -3.15 21.43
N GLY A 22 -25.16 -2.86 21.23
CA GLY A 22 -25.65 -1.95 20.21
C GLY A 22 -25.17 -0.50 20.37
N GLN A 23 -24.86 -0.06 21.60
CA GLN A 23 -24.32 1.28 21.89
C GLN A 23 -22.82 1.29 22.01
N VAL A 24 -22.23 0.30 22.70
CA VAL A 24 -20.78 0.26 22.98
C VAL A 24 -19.95 -0.02 21.73
N ILE A 25 -20.38 -0.98 20.88
CA ILE A 25 -19.62 -1.37 19.71
C ILE A 25 -19.48 -0.22 18.69
N PRO A 26 -20.55 0.53 18.30
CA PRO A 26 -20.42 1.67 17.40
C PRO A 26 -19.53 2.78 17.97
N ALA A 27 -19.66 3.11 19.27
CA ALA A 27 -18.83 4.12 19.92
C ALA A 27 -17.35 3.75 19.91
N ALA A 28 -17.02 2.50 20.28
CA ALA A 28 -15.65 1.99 20.23
C ALA A 28 -15.08 1.99 18.80
N ARG A 29 -15.90 1.64 17.81
CA ARG A 29 -15.52 1.65 16.40
C ARG A 29 -15.20 3.06 15.92
N ARG A 30 -16.03 4.06 16.26
CA ARG A 30 -15.79 5.46 15.89
C ARG A 30 -14.49 5.98 16.52
N ALA A 31 -14.29 5.74 17.81
CA ALA A 31 -13.06 6.14 18.51
C ALA A 31 -11.81 5.49 17.89
N LEU A 32 -11.89 4.19 17.53
CA LEU A 32 -10.80 3.49 16.89
C LEU A 32 -10.47 4.05 15.50
N TYR A 33 -11.48 4.36 14.69
CA TYR A 33 -11.27 4.93 13.36
C TYR A 33 -10.68 6.35 13.44
N ALA A 34 -11.17 7.18 14.34
CA ALA A 34 -10.60 8.50 14.60
C ALA A 34 -9.12 8.39 15.00
N ALA A 35 -8.81 7.51 15.94
CA ALA A 35 -7.44 7.27 16.40
C ALA A 35 -6.51 6.76 15.27
N VAL A 36 -6.99 5.87 14.40
CA VAL A 36 -6.21 5.40 13.24
C VAL A 36 -5.94 6.51 12.24
N LEU A 37 -6.93 7.35 11.96
CA LEU A 37 -6.77 8.45 11.00
C LEU A 37 -5.82 9.54 11.50
N THR A 38 -5.83 9.83 12.81
CA THR A 38 -4.90 10.79 13.44
C THR A 38 -3.48 10.25 13.61
N ALA A 39 -3.29 8.92 13.56
CA ALA A 39 -1.99 8.26 13.72
C ALA A 39 -1.14 8.20 12.43
N THR A 40 -1.43 9.03 11.42
CA THR A 40 -0.72 9.05 10.12
C THR A 40 -0.62 7.67 9.46
N PRO A 41 -1.76 7.05 9.08
CA PRO A 41 -1.75 5.71 8.50
C PRO A 41 -1.05 5.68 7.16
N ARG A 42 -0.38 4.54 6.86
CA ARG A 42 0.26 4.28 5.57
C ARG A 42 -0.36 3.04 4.93
N LEU A 43 -0.38 3.00 3.61
CA LEU A 43 -0.76 1.79 2.88
C LEU A 43 0.41 0.83 2.82
N LEU A 44 0.10 -0.45 2.92
CA LEU A 44 1.06 -1.53 2.71
C LEU A 44 0.69 -2.27 1.42
N GLU A 45 1.69 -2.59 0.63
CA GLU A 45 1.58 -3.45 -0.54
C GLU A 45 2.40 -4.73 -0.34
N PRO A 46 1.93 -5.86 -0.86
CA PRO A 46 2.73 -7.09 -0.87
C PRO A 46 3.83 -6.96 -1.92
N VAL A 47 4.98 -7.56 -1.64
CA VAL A 47 6.14 -7.60 -2.54
C VAL A 47 6.53 -9.04 -2.80
N TYR A 48 6.78 -9.36 -4.06
CA TYR A 48 7.34 -10.63 -4.48
C TYR A 48 8.87 -10.58 -4.48
N SER A 49 9.50 -11.63 -4.00
CA SER A 49 10.86 -11.99 -4.37
C SER A 49 10.79 -12.73 -5.71
N VAL A 50 11.38 -12.15 -6.72
CA VAL A 50 11.38 -12.66 -8.09
C VAL A 50 12.76 -13.18 -8.41
N GLU A 51 12.85 -14.43 -8.84
CA GLU A 51 14.07 -15.05 -9.33
C GLU A 51 13.95 -15.29 -10.84
N ILE A 52 14.80 -14.61 -11.62
CA ILE A 52 14.80 -14.68 -13.07
C ILE A 52 16.08 -15.40 -13.52
N SER A 53 15.91 -16.44 -14.32
CA SER A 53 17.00 -17.15 -14.99
C SER A 53 16.99 -16.79 -16.47
N SER A 54 18.10 -16.30 -17.00
CA SER A 54 18.21 -15.84 -18.38
C SER A 54 19.65 -15.96 -18.91
N PRO A 55 19.87 -15.99 -20.24
CA PRO A 55 21.18 -15.77 -20.82
C PRO A 55 21.71 -14.36 -20.49
N ALA A 56 23.05 -14.19 -20.57
CA ALA A 56 23.73 -12.92 -20.29
C ALA A 56 23.20 -11.76 -21.16
N ASP A 57 22.92 -12.02 -22.43
CA ASP A 57 22.47 -11.01 -23.40
C ASP A 57 21.12 -10.39 -23.06
N CYS A 58 20.30 -11.09 -22.29
CA CYS A 58 18.96 -10.63 -21.89
C CYS A 58 18.95 -9.80 -20.61
N VAL A 59 20.03 -9.75 -19.84
CA VAL A 59 20.09 -9.12 -18.52
C VAL A 59 19.72 -7.62 -18.58
N ALA A 60 20.23 -6.89 -19.55
CA ALA A 60 19.92 -5.46 -19.71
C ALA A 60 18.43 -5.19 -19.94
N SER A 61 17.76 -6.06 -20.73
CA SER A 61 16.30 -5.97 -20.95
C SER A 61 15.52 -6.25 -19.69
N ILE A 62 15.97 -7.19 -18.86
CA ILE A 62 15.37 -7.51 -17.55
C ILE A 62 15.44 -6.31 -16.61
N TYR A 63 16.60 -5.65 -16.51
CA TYR A 63 16.75 -4.44 -15.68
C TYR A 63 15.80 -3.33 -16.12
N THR A 64 15.71 -3.10 -17.42
CA THR A 64 14.79 -2.09 -17.97
C THR A 64 13.33 -2.41 -17.64
N LEU A 65 12.94 -3.67 -17.76
CA LEU A 65 11.59 -4.12 -17.46
C LEU A 65 11.25 -3.99 -15.97
N LEU A 66 12.15 -4.41 -15.09
CA LEU A 66 11.99 -4.27 -13.64
C LEU A 66 11.87 -2.78 -13.24
N GLY A 67 12.72 -1.91 -13.80
CA GLY A 67 12.66 -0.47 -13.54
C GLY A 67 11.34 0.18 -13.93
N ARG A 68 10.73 -0.23 -15.05
CA ARG A 68 9.39 0.24 -15.47
C ARG A 68 8.27 -0.18 -14.52
N ARG A 69 8.47 -1.24 -13.75
CA ARG A 69 7.49 -1.84 -12.85
C ARG A 69 7.83 -1.66 -11.37
N ARG A 70 8.58 -0.63 -11.03
CA ARG A 70 9.04 -0.35 -9.65
C ARG A 70 9.81 -1.50 -9.01
N GLY A 71 10.28 -2.46 -9.80
CA GLY A 71 11.11 -3.56 -9.31
C GLY A 71 12.51 -3.07 -8.95
N SER A 72 13.08 -3.63 -7.90
CA SER A 72 14.46 -3.37 -7.47
C SER A 72 15.28 -4.65 -7.55
N VAL A 73 16.41 -4.60 -8.26
CA VAL A 73 17.33 -5.72 -8.32
C VAL A 73 18.12 -5.81 -7.00
N LEU A 74 18.09 -6.97 -6.38
CA LEU A 74 18.77 -7.25 -5.12
C LEU A 74 20.14 -7.90 -5.33
N ALA A 75 20.23 -8.79 -6.30
CA ALA A 75 21.45 -9.48 -6.65
C ALA A 75 21.36 -10.02 -8.08
N ASP A 76 22.50 -10.05 -8.76
CA ASP A 76 22.69 -10.77 -10.02
C ASP A 76 24.00 -11.55 -9.96
N ALA A 77 24.00 -12.74 -10.48
CA ALA A 77 25.19 -13.57 -10.52
C ALA A 77 25.10 -14.59 -11.67
N PRO A 78 26.22 -14.87 -12.32
CA PRO A 78 26.31 -16.01 -13.25
C PRO A 78 26.16 -17.32 -12.46
N ARG A 79 25.43 -18.27 -13.02
CA ARG A 79 25.35 -19.61 -12.44
C ARG A 79 26.59 -20.41 -12.84
N PRO A 80 27.43 -20.86 -11.88
CA PRO A 80 28.65 -21.58 -12.19
C PRO A 80 28.43 -22.79 -13.09
N GLY A 81 29.26 -22.94 -14.12
CA GLY A 81 29.20 -24.06 -15.07
C GLY A 81 28.06 -23.99 -16.11
N THR A 82 27.36 -22.86 -16.19
CA THR A 82 26.28 -22.66 -17.16
C THR A 82 26.34 -21.25 -17.78
N PRO A 83 25.83 -21.04 -19.03
CA PRO A 83 25.74 -19.68 -19.61
C PRO A 83 24.56 -18.88 -19.07
N VAL A 84 24.00 -19.28 -17.94
CA VAL A 84 22.77 -18.67 -17.37
C VAL A 84 23.12 -17.72 -16.24
N PHE A 85 22.53 -16.54 -16.28
CA PHE A 85 22.51 -15.58 -15.19
C PHE A 85 21.26 -15.76 -14.33
N ARG A 86 21.42 -15.58 -13.04
CA ARG A 86 20.34 -15.52 -12.07
C ARG A 86 20.22 -14.10 -11.55
N VAL A 87 19.08 -13.45 -11.79
CA VAL A 87 18.74 -12.12 -11.26
C VAL A 87 17.69 -12.31 -10.17
N ARG A 88 17.97 -11.81 -8.97
CA ARG A 88 17.02 -11.74 -7.85
C ARG A 88 16.55 -10.30 -7.69
N ALA A 89 15.25 -10.10 -7.67
CA ALA A 89 14.64 -8.78 -7.59
C ALA A 89 13.45 -8.79 -6.63
N ALA A 90 13.16 -7.64 -6.04
CA ALA A 90 11.90 -7.38 -5.35
C ALA A 90 10.95 -6.68 -6.32
N LEU A 91 9.72 -7.18 -6.46
CA LEU A 91 8.71 -6.63 -7.36
C LEU A 91 7.40 -6.44 -6.62
N PRO A 92 6.85 -5.20 -6.54
CA PRO A 92 5.53 -4.97 -5.97
C PRO A 92 4.46 -5.76 -6.73
N VAL A 93 3.59 -6.45 -5.98
CA VAL A 93 2.54 -7.29 -6.58
C VAL A 93 1.60 -6.48 -7.47
N LEU A 94 1.35 -5.21 -7.12
CA LEU A 94 0.49 -4.33 -7.91
C LEU A 94 1.01 -4.09 -9.33
N ASP A 95 2.32 -4.12 -9.51
CA ASP A 95 2.98 -3.94 -10.82
C ASP A 95 3.47 -5.25 -11.44
N SER A 96 3.22 -6.38 -10.78
CA SER A 96 3.63 -7.71 -11.27
C SER A 96 2.70 -8.28 -12.35
N PHE A 97 1.49 -7.75 -12.47
CA PHE A 97 0.52 -8.27 -13.44
C PHE A 97 1.02 -8.10 -14.87
N GLY A 98 1.09 -9.20 -15.61
CA GLY A 98 1.63 -9.24 -16.97
C GLY A 98 3.16 -9.18 -17.04
N PHE A 99 3.89 -9.18 -15.92
CA PHE A 99 5.35 -9.14 -15.90
C PHE A 99 5.98 -10.31 -16.65
N GLU A 100 5.48 -11.54 -16.44
CA GLU A 100 5.99 -12.72 -17.15
C GLU A 100 5.79 -12.64 -18.66
N THR A 101 4.66 -12.09 -19.11
CA THR A 101 4.37 -11.91 -20.53
C THR A 101 5.36 -10.93 -21.15
N ASP A 102 5.55 -9.78 -20.52
CA ASP A 102 6.50 -8.77 -20.98
C ASP A 102 7.94 -9.28 -20.94
N LEU A 103 8.27 -10.08 -19.90
CA LEU A 103 9.58 -10.73 -19.80
C LEU A 103 9.85 -11.67 -20.97
N ARG A 104 8.87 -12.51 -21.32
CA ARG A 104 8.99 -13.42 -22.48
C ARG A 104 9.13 -12.66 -23.79
N VAL A 105 8.38 -11.59 -23.96
CA VAL A 105 8.50 -10.73 -25.15
C VAL A 105 9.87 -10.06 -25.22
N ALA A 106 10.34 -9.47 -24.12
CA ALA A 106 11.61 -8.76 -24.06
C ALA A 106 12.84 -9.67 -24.22
N THR A 107 12.71 -10.94 -23.87
CA THR A 107 13.80 -11.93 -23.92
C THR A 107 13.61 -13.02 -24.99
N GLN A 108 12.64 -12.85 -25.88
CA GLN A 108 12.31 -13.83 -26.93
C GLN A 108 12.05 -15.24 -26.36
N GLY A 109 11.43 -15.31 -25.18
CA GLY A 109 11.14 -16.57 -24.49
C GLY A 109 12.31 -17.22 -23.76
N GLN A 110 13.49 -16.60 -23.75
CA GLN A 110 14.70 -17.21 -23.17
C GLN A 110 14.80 -17.06 -21.64
N ALA A 111 14.04 -16.13 -21.03
CA ALA A 111 14.03 -15.94 -19.59
C ALA A 111 12.86 -16.68 -18.95
N PHE A 112 13.15 -17.25 -17.79
CA PHE A 112 12.17 -17.88 -16.90
C PHE A 112 12.12 -17.13 -15.58
N CYS A 113 10.92 -16.93 -15.05
CA CYS A 113 10.67 -16.18 -13.82
C CYS A 113 9.94 -17.06 -12.80
N LEU A 114 10.41 -17.02 -11.57
CA LEU A 114 9.72 -17.60 -10.41
C LEU A 114 9.44 -16.47 -9.41
N SER A 115 8.17 -16.32 -9.03
CA SER A 115 7.74 -15.28 -8.08
C SER A 115 7.23 -15.93 -6.80
N THR A 116 7.77 -15.53 -5.67
CA THR A 116 7.33 -15.97 -4.34
C THR A 116 7.01 -14.76 -3.46
N PHE A 117 6.02 -14.89 -2.58
CA PHE A 117 5.74 -13.83 -1.62
C PHE A 117 6.93 -13.65 -0.65
N ASP A 118 7.38 -12.43 -0.48
CA ASP A 118 8.47 -12.09 0.43
C ASP A 118 7.94 -11.30 1.64
N ALA A 119 7.56 -10.06 1.44
CA ALA A 119 7.26 -9.14 2.52
C ALA A 119 6.13 -8.15 2.18
N TRP A 120 5.75 -7.36 3.17
CA TRP A 120 4.89 -6.20 3.02
C TRP A 120 5.76 -4.93 3.07
N ALA A 121 5.66 -4.09 2.06
CA ALA A 121 6.34 -2.81 1.99
C ALA A 121 5.35 -1.65 2.08
N VAL A 122 5.83 -0.49 2.51
CA VAL A 122 5.03 0.73 2.53
C VAL A 122 4.94 1.31 1.13
N VAL A 123 3.73 1.58 0.66
CA VAL A 123 3.50 2.27 -0.62
C VAL A 123 3.99 3.71 -0.52
N PRO A 124 4.77 4.22 -1.49
CA PRO A 124 5.22 5.61 -1.49
C PRO A 124 4.06 6.61 -1.48
N GLY A 125 4.23 7.67 -0.71
CA GLY A 125 3.26 8.76 -0.58
C GLY A 125 2.30 8.63 0.60
N ASP A 126 1.50 9.68 0.80
CA ASP A 126 0.47 9.73 1.84
C ASP A 126 -0.90 9.49 1.23
N PRO A 127 -1.64 8.46 1.66
CA PRO A 127 -2.98 8.19 1.14
C PRO A 127 -4.00 9.28 1.50
N LEU A 128 -3.77 10.05 2.56
CA LEU A 128 -4.68 11.07 3.05
C LEU A 128 -4.34 12.49 2.57
N ASP A 129 -3.23 12.68 1.86
CA ASP A 129 -2.84 13.99 1.34
C ASP A 129 -3.83 14.48 0.28
N ARG A 130 -4.60 15.53 0.62
CA ARG A 130 -5.61 16.13 -0.25
C ARG A 130 -5.03 17.09 -1.29
N ALA A 131 -3.80 17.53 -1.14
CA ALA A 131 -3.13 18.42 -2.10
C ALA A 131 -2.82 17.70 -3.42
N ILE A 132 -2.76 16.39 -3.40
CA ILE A 132 -2.46 15.58 -4.57
C ILE A 132 -3.70 15.51 -5.49
N VAL A 133 -3.57 16.09 -6.67
CA VAL A 133 -4.58 16.00 -7.73
C VAL A 133 -4.35 14.72 -8.53
N LEU A 134 -5.34 13.82 -8.51
CA LEU A 134 -5.29 12.57 -9.28
C LEU A 134 -5.77 12.80 -10.71
N ARG A 135 -4.94 12.42 -11.68
CA ARG A 135 -5.25 12.48 -13.11
C ARG A 135 -5.50 11.06 -13.63
N PRO A 136 -6.75 10.71 -14.01
CA PRO A 136 -7.11 9.32 -14.31
C PRO A 136 -6.38 8.69 -15.49
N LEU A 137 -5.90 9.51 -16.44
CA LEU A 137 -5.26 9.05 -17.68
C LEU A 137 -3.73 9.12 -17.65
N GLU A 138 -3.14 9.67 -16.60
CA GLU A 138 -1.70 9.77 -16.45
C GLU A 138 -1.22 8.79 -15.36
N PRO A 139 -0.05 8.15 -15.53
CA PRO A 139 0.54 7.36 -14.46
C PRO A 139 0.85 8.25 -13.26
N ALA A 140 0.45 7.81 -12.07
CA ALA A 140 0.69 8.57 -10.85
C ALA A 140 2.20 8.65 -10.55
N PRO A 141 2.73 9.83 -10.22
CA PRO A 141 4.08 9.95 -9.71
C PRO A 141 4.23 9.17 -8.40
N PRO A 142 5.43 8.72 -8.01
CA PRO A 142 5.62 7.91 -6.81
C PRO A 142 4.99 8.48 -5.55
N ALA A 143 5.02 9.80 -5.37
CA ALA A 143 4.41 10.46 -4.22
C ALA A 143 2.87 10.40 -4.20
N ALA A 144 2.22 10.25 -5.34
CA ALA A 144 0.77 10.21 -5.46
C ALA A 144 0.20 8.77 -5.46
N LEU A 145 1.04 7.76 -5.55
CA LEU A 145 0.65 6.37 -5.73
C LEU A 145 -0.26 5.86 -4.60
N ALA A 146 0.09 6.14 -3.34
CA ALA A 146 -0.70 5.70 -2.20
C ALA A 146 -2.12 6.28 -2.22
N ARG A 147 -2.26 7.57 -2.55
CA ARG A 147 -3.57 8.21 -2.67
C ARG A 147 -4.38 7.64 -3.84
N GLU A 148 -3.75 7.45 -4.98
CA GLU A 148 -4.41 6.85 -6.14
C GLU A 148 -4.97 5.45 -5.81
N LEU A 149 -4.17 4.60 -5.19
CA LEU A 149 -4.58 3.25 -4.78
C LEU A 149 -5.72 3.28 -3.75
N MET A 150 -5.66 4.20 -2.78
CA MET A 150 -6.71 4.38 -1.80
C MET A 150 -8.03 4.76 -2.48
N VAL A 151 -8.03 5.80 -3.31
CA VAL A 151 -9.23 6.30 -3.98
C VAL A 151 -9.81 5.24 -4.91
N LYS A 152 -8.99 4.61 -5.75
CA LYS A 152 -9.43 3.51 -6.63
C LYS A 152 -10.06 2.35 -5.85
N THR A 153 -9.46 1.96 -4.71
CA THR A 153 -9.98 0.87 -3.89
C THR A 153 -11.31 1.25 -3.22
N ARG A 154 -11.42 2.47 -2.70
CA ARG A 154 -12.66 2.97 -2.10
C ARG A 154 -13.80 3.03 -3.13
N ARG A 155 -13.55 3.56 -4.32
CA ARG A 155 -14.52 3.59 -5.43
C ARG A 155 -15.03 2.20 -5.81
N ARG A 156 -14.12 1.23 -5.94
CA ARG A 156 -14.51 -0.17 -6.21
C ARG A 156 -15.42 -0.77 -5.13
N LYS A 157 -15.27 -0.31 -3.89
CA LYS A 157 -16.10 -0.76 -2.75
C LYS A 157 -17.36 0.10 -2.55
N GLY A 158 -17.64 1.06 -3.41
CA GLY A 158 -18.77 1.98 -3.27
C GLY A 158 -18.65 2.94 -2.07
N MET A 159 -17.43 3.22 -1.62
CA MET A 159 -17.15 4.13 -0.49
C MET A 159 -16.82 5.51 -1.03
N ALA A 160 -17.08 6.56 -0.21
CA ALA A 160 -16.71 7.92 -0.56
C ALA A 160 -15.20 8.06 -0.77
N ASP A 161 -14.80 8.86 -1.77
CA ASP A 161 -13.40 9.08 -2.13
C ASP A 161 -12.62 9.80 -1.02
N ASP A 162 -13.30 10.69 -0.32
CA ASP A 162 -12.70 11.45 0.77
C ASP A 162 -12.91 10.76 2.11
N VAL A 163 -11.82 10.72 2.89
CA VAL A 163 -11.81 10.22 4.26
C VAL A 163 -11.73 11.43 5.17
N SER A 164 -12.88 11.78 5.79
CA SER A 164 -12.96 12.93 6.70
C SER A 164 -12.96 12.48 8.15
N LEU A 165 -12.13 13.11 8.96
CA LEU A 165 -12.15 12.98 10.42
C LEU A 165 -13.48 13.45 11.03
N ALA A 166 -14.08 14.47 10.45
CA ALA A 166 -15.34 15.05 10.95
C ALA A 166 -16.49 14.03 11.05
N SER A 167 -16.48 12.98 10.23
CA SER A 167 -17.48 11.90 10.30
C SER A 167 -17.41 11.04 11.57
N PHE A 168 -16.31 11.12 12.32
CA PHE A 168 -16.07 10.32 13.52
C PHE A 168 -16.14 11.12 14.81
N PHE A 169 -16.27 12.45 14.74
CA PHE A 169 -16.44 13.34 15.87
C PHE A 169 -17.86 13.89 15.90
N ASP A 170 -18.44 13.98 17.09
CA ASP A 170 -19.77 14.60 17.28
C ASP A 170 -19.65 16.13 17.39
N ASP A 171 -18.52 16.62 17.90
CA ASP A 171 -18.20 18.04 18.01
C ASP A 171 -17.23 18.45 16.89
N PRO A 172 -17.63 19.39 16.00
CA PRO A 172 -16.78 19.88 14.93
C PRO A 172 -15.49 20.56 15.44
N ALA A 173 -15.51 21.20 16.60
CA ALA A 173 -14.32 21.82 17.18
C ALA A 173 -13.25 20.79 17.56
N LEU A 174 -13.66 19.63 18.07
CA LEU A 174 -12.73 18.52 18.34
C LEU A 174 -12.16 17.94 17.05
N ALA A 175 -12.93 17.90 15.97
CA ALA A 175 -12.44 17.45 14.68
C ALA A 175 -11.38 18.40 14.10
N GLU A 176 -11.55 19.70 14.26
CA GLU A 176 -10.58 20.73 13.84
C GLU A 176 -9.28 20.65 14.64
N LEU A 177 -9.38 20.52 15.97
CA LEU A 177 -8.21 20.36 16.84
C LEU A 177 -7.42 19.09 16.49
N ALA A 178 -8.10 17.96 16.27
CA ALA A 178 -7.45 16.72 15.88
C ALA A 178 -6.77 16.84 14.51
N ALA A 179 -7.36 17.57 13.56
CA ALA A 179 -6.76 17.81 12.25
C ALA A 179 -5.54 18.73 12.33
N ALA A 180 -5.57 19.74 13.20
CA ALA A 180 -4.46 20.66 13.43
C ALA A 180 -3.26 19.95 14.08
N ASP A 181 -3.49 19.04 15.04
CA ASP A 181 -2.44 18.27 15.71
C ASP A 181 -1.72 17.30 14.77
N VAL A 182 -2.42 16.77 13.79
CA VAL A 182 -1.82 15.93 12.71
C VAL A 182 -0.95 16.77 11.76
N GLY A 183 -1.31 18.03 11.51
CA GLY A 183 -0.55 18.93 10.64
C GLY A 183 0.75 19.45 11.25
N LEU A 184 0.95 19.29 12.56
CA LEU A 184 2.13 19.74 13.30
C LEU A 184 3.21 18.65 13.46
N ARG A 185 3.01 17.46 12.92
CA ARG A 185 3.95 16.31 12.93
C ARG A 185 4.39 15.98 11.54
#